data_464884b78efce642560073ecf201b5f6
#
_entry.id   464884b78efce642560073ecf201b5f6
#
_cell.length_a   1.000
_cell.length_b   1.000
_cell.length_c   1.000
_cell.angle_alpha   90.00
_cell.angle_beta   90.00
_cell.angle_gamma   90.00
#
_symmetry.space_group_name_H-M   'P 1'
#
loop_
_entity.id
_entity.type
_entity.pdbx_description
1 polymer ?
#
loop_
_entity_poly.entity_id
_entity_poly.type
_entity_poly.pdbx_seq_one_letter_code
_entity_poly.pdbx_strand_id
1 'polypeptide(L)'
;MKTQLLSFVKGILAGLAIGLGGFLYVLMVHFVQGELGRVLGSLLFAVGLFTVCTCMLHLYTGKIGMVYEGKQTKDFYISLPVMLIGNAIGAFGFGFALWAIFKDTSVMETVNRICTSRATLVSFDDFLAVIVQSTLCGV
;
A
#
# COMPACT_ATOMS: atom_id res chain seq x y z
N MET A 1 23.59 -12.70 2.21
CA MET A 1 23.00 -12.18 3.44
C MET A 1 22.85 -10.66 3.46
N LYS A 2 23.88 -9.85 3.20
CA LYS A 2 23.76 -8.36 3.21
C LYS A 2 22.72 -7.83 2.23
N THR A 3 22.62 -8.40 1.03
CA THR A 3 21.66 -7.98 0.00
C THR A 3 20.20 -8.23 0.42
N GLN A 4 19.92 -9.37 1.06
CA GLN A 4 18.57 -9.72 1.52
C GLN A 4 18.13 -8.82 2.68
N LEU A 5 19.04 -8.54 3.62
CA LEU A 5 18.77 -7.62 4.72
C LEU A 5 18.46 -6.20 4.19
N LEU A 6 19.22 -5.72 3.21
CA LEU A 6 18.98 -4.43 2.58
C LEU A 6 17.62 -4.40 1.87
N SER A 7 17.26 -5.47 1.17
CA SER A 7 15.96 -5.60 0.51
C SER A 7 14.81 -5.60 1.52
N PHE A 8 14.98 -6.25 2.67
CA PHE A 8 14.02 -6.27 3.75
C PHE A 8 13.80 -4.87 4.34
N VAL A 9 14.88 -4.17 4.71
CA VAL A 9 14.80 -2.81 5.28
C VAL A 9 14.18 -1.83 4.29
N LYS A 10 14.61 -1.85 3.03
CA LYS A 10 14.00 -1.03 1.97
C LYS A 10 12.53 -1.40 1.72
N GLY A 11 12.17 -2.67 1.91
CA GLY A 11 10.78 -3.13 1.89
C GLY A 11 9.94 -2.51 3.01
N ILE A 12 10.44 -2.53 4.25
CA ILE A 12 9.74 -1.89 5.39
C ILE A 12 9.53 -0.40 5.13
N LEU A 13 10.57 0.31 4.68
CA LEU A 13 10.47 1.74 4.37
C LEU A 13 9.47 2.02 3.23
N ALA A 14 9.40 1.15 2.22
CA ALA A 14 8.40 1.25 1.17
C ALA A 14 6.98 1.07 1.72
N GLY A 15 6.77 0.09 2.60
CA GLY A 15 5.49 -0.12 3.28
C GLY A 15 5.06 1.09 4.13
N LEU A 16 5.99 1.70 4.87
CA LEU A 16 5.76 2.94 5.62
C LEU A 16 5.36 4.10 4.70
N ALA A 17 6.07 4.29 3.57
CA ALA A 17 5.77 5.36 2.61
C ALA A 17 4.38 5.19 1.98
N ILE A 18 3.98 3.96 1.63
CA ILE A 18 2.64 3.67 1.12
C ILE A 18 1.59 3.87 2.22
N GLY A 19 1.87 3.45 3.45
CA GLY A 19 1.01 3.69 4.61
C GLY A 19 0.75 5.19 4.83
N LEU A 20 1.80 6.01 4.73
CA LEU A 20 1.68 7.47 4.80
C LEU A 20 0.78 8.03 3.70
N GLY A 21 0.98 7.57 2.45
CA GLY A 21 0.11 7.96 1.33
C GLY A 21 -1.36 7.59 1.59
N GLY A 22 -1.62 6.38 2.09
CA GLY A 22 -2.95 5.92 2.48
C GLY A 22 -3.58 6.76 3.57
N PHE A 23 -2.80 7.17 4.56
CA PHE A 23 -3.27 8.06 5.62
C PHE A 23 -3.66 9.45 5.08
N LEU A 24 -2.84 10.03 4.21
CA LEU A 24 -3.16 11.30 3.55
C LEU A 24 -4.45 11.21 2.72
N TYR A 25 -4.67 10.08 2.05
CA TYR A 25 -5.95 9.83 1.37
C TYR A 25 -7.13 9.87 2.35
N VAL A 26 -7.05 9.15 3.46
CA VAL A 26 -8.10 9.11 4.47
C VAL A 26 -8.37 10.51 5.05
N LEU A 27 -7.33 11.28 5.35
CA LEU A 27 -7.48 12.65 5.83
C LEU A 27 -8.24 13.54 4.83
N MET A 28 -7.92 13.45 3.54
CA MET A 28 -8.64 14.23 2.54
C MET A 28 -10.11 13.82 2.41
N VAL A 29 -10.41 12.52 2.42
CA VAL A 29 -11.80 12.03 2.41
C VAL A 29 -12.54 12.43 3.68
N HIS A 30 -11.84 12.55 4.80
CA HIS A 30 -12.43 12.98 6.07
C HIS A 30 -12.77 14.49 6.08
N PHE A 31 -11.82 15.33 5.70
CA PHE A 31 -11.96 16.80 5.78
C PHE A 31 -12.68 17.40 4.58
N VAL A 32 -12.54 16.82 3.39
CA VAL A 32 -13.19 17.27 2.17
C VAL A 32 -14.25 16.26 1.74
N GLN A 33 -15.49 16.53 2.08
CA GLN A 33 -16.60 15.63 1.75
C GLN A 33 -16.89 15.60 0.24
N GLY A 34 -17.36 14.45 -0.24
CA GLY A 34 -17.77 14.26 -1.63
C GLY A 34 -16.65 13.79 -2.56
N GLU A 35 -16.88 13.89 -3.86
CA GLU A 35 -15.98 13.38 -4.89
C GLU A 35 -14.64 14.16 -4.94
N LEU A 36 -14.67 15.46 -4.61
CA LEU A 36 -13.47 16.28 -4.57
C LEU A 36 -12.46 15.76 -3.53
N GLY A 37 -12.93 15.35 -2.35
CA GLY A 37 -12.08 14.75 -1.31
C GLY A 37 -11.41 13.46 -1.78
N ARG A 38 -12.12 12.64 -2.57
CA ARG A 38 -11.56 11.42 -3.15
C ARG A 38 -10.48 11.73 -4.20
N VAL A 39 -10.72 12.70 -5.07
CA VAL A 39 -9.75 13.11 -6.09
C VAL A 39 -8.48 13.68 -5.44
N LEU A 40 -8.63 14.63 -4.52
CA LEU A 40 -7.49 15.20 -3.78
C LEU A 40 -6.75 14.15 -2.95
N GLY A 41 -7.49 13.25 -2.31
CA GLY A 41 -6.91 12.13 -1.57
C GLY A 41 -6.07 11.22 -2.47
N SER A 42 -6.56 10.90 -3.67
CA SER A 42 -5.82 10.09 -4.65
C SER A 42 -4.54 10.78 -5.12
N LEU A 43 -4.56 12.10 -5.33
CA LEU A 43 -3.36 12.88 -5.64
C LEU A 43 -2.35 12.84 -4.50
N LEU A 44 -2.81 12.98 -3.26
CA LEU A 44 -1.92 12.90 -2.08
C LEU A 44 -1.40 11.48 -1.84
N PHE A 45 -2.19 10.45 -2.15
CA PHE A 45 -1.70 9.07 -2.11
C PHE A 45 -0.48 8.86 -3.01
N ALA A 46 -0.44 9.55 -4.17
CA ALA A 46 0.70 9.49 -5.09
C ALA A 46 2.03 9.95 -4.45
N VAL A 47 1.99 10.77 -3.38
CA VAL A 47 3.20 11.17 -2.62
C VAL A 47 3.91 9.95 -2.04
N GLY A 48 3.15 8.96 -1.53
CA GLY A 48 3.73 7.70 -1.04
C GLY A 48 4.47 6.94 -2.14
N LEU A 49 3.86 6.81 -3.32
CA LEU A 49 4.50 6.18 -4.48
C LEU A 49 5.69 6.97 -4.99
N PHE A 50 5.59 8.29 -5.06
CA PHE A 50 6.69 9.17 -5.43
C PHE A 50 7.89 8.99 -4.48
N THR A 51 7.64 8.91 -3.18
CA THR A 51 8.68 8.67 -2.18
C THR A 51 9.36 7.31 -2.41
N VAL A 52 8.60 6.25 -2.71
CA VAL A 52 9.15 4.93 -3.03
C VAL A 52 10.09 5.00 -4.25
N CYS A 53 9.67 5.71 -5.30
CA CYS A 53 10.45 5.84 -6.54
C CYS A 53 11.71 6.69 -6.33
N THR A 54 11.60 7.86 -5.69
CA THR A 54 12.73 8.79 -5.49
C THR A 54 13.78 8.26 -4.53
N CYS A 55 13.36 7.56 -3.47
CA CYS A 55 14.26 6.94 -2.51
C CYS A 55 14.74 5.53 -2.94
N MET A 56 14.39 5.09 -4.14
CA MET A 56 14.72 3.76 -4.67
C MET A 56 14.40 2.63 -3.67
N LEU A 57 13.23 2.72 -3.03
CA LEU A 57 12.77 1.71 -2.09
C LEU A 57 12.28 0.46 -2.82
N HIS A 58 12.27 -0.66 -2.12
CA HIS A 58 11.88 -1.93 -2.72
C HIS A 58 10.39 -2.21 -2.49
N LEU A 59 9.54 -1.77 -3.41
CA LEU A 59 8.14 -2.13 -3.45
C LEU A 59 7.95 -3.42 -4.24
N TYR A 60 7.32 -4.42 -3.62
CA TYR A 60 7.11 -5.74 -4.24
C TYR A 60 6.36 -5.63 -5.58
N THR A 61 5.26 -4.86 -5.62
CA THR A 61 4.43 -4.70 -6.82
C THR A 61 5.21 -4.11 -8.00
N GLY A 62 6.14 -3.18 -7.76
CA GLY A 62 6.99 -2.63 -8.80
C GLY A 62 8.09 -3.59 -9.26
N LYS A 63 8.55 -4.50 -8.38
CA LYS A 63 9.63 -5.45 -8.70
C LYS A 63 9.12 -6.74 -9.35
N ILE A 64 7.89 -7.16 -9.05
CA ILE A 64 7.33 -8.40 -9.61
C ILE A 64 7.22 -8.35 -11.14
N GLY A 65 6.94 -7.19 -11.71
CA GLY A 65 6.89 -7.00 -13.17
C GLY A 65 8.21 -7.31 -13.88
N MET A 66 9.36 -7.11 -13.19
CA MET A 66 10.68 -7.40 -13.76
C MET A 66 10.95 -8.90 -13.89
N VAL A 67 10.16 -9.76 -13.27
CA VAL A 67 10.24 -11.23 -13.39
C VAL A 67 10.00 -11.67 -14.84
N TYR A 68 9.12 -10.98 -15.54
CA TYR A 68 8.76 -11.28 -16.92
C TYR A 68 9.94 -11.10 -17.90
N GLU A 69 10.88 -10.21 -17.59
CA GLU A 69 12.06 -9.97 -18.45
C GLU A 69 13.03 -11.15 -18.49
N GLY A 70 12.93 -12.13 -17.59
CA GLY A 70 13.67 -13.39 -17.61
C GLY A 70 15.19 -13.30 -17.42
N LYS A 71 15.75 -12.11 -17.22
CA LYS A 71 17.19 -11.83 -17.11
C LYS A 71 17.68 -11.70 -15.66
N GLN A 72 16.82 -12.02 -14.69
CA GLN A 72 17.11 -11.79 -13.28
C GLN A 72 17.91 -12.91 -12.64
N THR A 73 18.74 -12.57 -11.65
CA THR A 73 19.55 -13.52 -10.89
C THR A 73 18.68 -14.30 -9.89
N LYS A 74 19.17 -15.48 -9.43
CA LYS A 74 18.51 -16.28 -8.39
C LYS A 74 18.29 -15.46 -7.11
N ASP A 75 19.24 -14.60 -6.75
CA ASP A 75 19.12 -13.71 -5.57
C ASP A 75 17.96 -12.72 -5.67
N PHE A 76 17.62 -12.29 -6.87
CA PHE A 76 16.44 -11.44 -7.11
C PHE A 76 15.15 -12.18 -6.77
N TYR A 77 14.98 -13.43 -7.24
CA TYR A 77 13.78 -14.23 -6.95
C TYR A 77 13.63 -14.52 -5.46
N ILE A 78 14.73 -14.76 -4.74
CA ILE A 78 14.73 -14.95 -3.29
C ILE A 78 14.39 -13.65 -2.56
N SER A 79 14.76 -12.50 -3.11
CA SER A 79 14.47 -11.20 -2.49
C SER A 79 13.00 -10.77 -2.61
N LEU A 80 12.24 -11.30 -3.57
CA LEU A 80 10.83 -10.94 -3.76
C LEU A 80 9.95 -11.23 -2.53
N PRO A 81 9.92 -12.46 -1.96
CA PRO A 81 9.14 -12.72 -0.76
C PRO A 81 9.64 -11.92 0.45
N VAL A 82 10.95 -11.68 0.53
CA VAL A 82 11.54 -10.84 1.59
C VAL A 82 11.04 -9.40 1.50
N MET A 83 10.94 -8.84 0.28
CA MET A 83 10.36 -7.52 0.04
C MET A 83 8.88 -7.48 0.40
N LEU A 84 8.12 -8.51 0.02
CA LEU A 84 6.68 -8.60 0.32
C LEU A 84 6.43 -8.56 1.84
N ILE A 85 7.17 -9.38 2.60
CA ILE A 85 7.09 -9.41 4.06
C ILE A 85 7.49 -8.03 4.64
N GLY A 86 8.57 -7.44 4.13
CA GLY A 86 9.00 -6.10 4.53
C GLY A 86 7.93 -5.04 4.29
N ASN A 87 7.31 -5.02 3.09
CA ASN A 87 6.22 -4.09 2.76
C ASN A 87 5.03 -4.28 3.71
N ALA A 88 4.64 -5.54 3.98
CA ALA A 88 3.55 -5.84 4.91
C ALA A 88 3.86 -5.33 6.32
N ILE A 89 5.04 -5.64 6.87
CA ILE A 89 5.46 -5.19 8.20
C ILE A 89 5.45 -3.65 8.27
N GLY A 90 5.98 -2.96 7.26
CA GLY A 90 5.99 -1.50 7.20
C GLY A 90 4.57 -0.91 7.19
N ALA A 91 3.70 -1.41 6.32
CA ALA A 91 2.32 -0.94 6.20
C ALA A 91 1.49 -1.22 7.47
N PHE A 92 1.56 -2.44 8.02
CA PHE A 92 0.87 -2.80 9.25
C PHE A 92 1.42 -2.05 10.47
N GLY A 93 2.74 -1.90 10.58
CA GLY A 93 3.36 -1.15 11.66
C GLY A 93 2.93 0.32 11.66
N PHE A 94 2.87 0.96 10.49
CA PHE A 94 2.36 2.31 10.32
C PHE A 94 0.88 2.40 10.66
N GLY A 95 0.06 1.50 10.14
CA GLY A 95 -1.38 1.44 10.43
C GLY A 95 -1.66 1.24 11.91
N PHE A 96 -0.91 0.37 12.59
CA PHE A 96 -1.02 0.16 14.03
C PHE A 96 -0.64 1.42 14.83
N ALA A 97 0.43 2.10 14.45
CA ALA A 97 0.84 3.37 15.08
C ALA A 97 -0.24 4.45 14.93
N LEU A 98 -0.84 4.57 13.74
CA LEU A 98 -1.97 5.48 13.50
C LEU A 98 -3.19 5.11 14.32
N TRP A 99 -3.53 3.82 14.40
CA TRP A 99 -4.64 3.37 15.24
C TRP A 99 -4.42 3.74 16.71
N ALA A 100 -3.20 3.53 17.24
CA ALA A 100 -2.88 3.87 18.62
C ALA A 100 -3.02 5.38 18.93
N ILE A 101 -2.72 6.24 17.94
CA ILE A 101 -2.80 7.70 18.09
C ILE A 101 -4.23 8.22 17.88
N PHE A 102 -4.94 7.69 16.89
CA PHE A 102 -6.20 8.25 16.40
C PHE A 102 -7.44 7.41 16.75
N LYS A 103 -7.33 6.35 17.57
CA LYS A 103 -8.42 5.43 17.89
C LYS A 103 -9.71 6.11 18.40
N ASP A 104 -9.57 7.21 19.14
CA ASP A 104 -10.67 7.95 19.74
C ASP A 104 -11.07 9.20 18.92
N THR A 105 -10.64 9.28 17.67
CA THR A 105 -10.88 10.44 16.80
C THR A 105 -11.87 10.11 15.67
N SER A 106 -12.62 11.10 15.21
CA SER A 106 -13.56 10.99 14.07
C SER A 106 -12.89 10.51 12.75
N VAL A 107 -11.58 10.67 12.63
CA VAL A 107 -10.80 10.11 11.51
C VAL A 107 -10.91 8.59 11.49
N MET A 108 -10.89 7.92 12.66
CA MET A 108 -11.03 6.46 12.74
C MET A 108 -12.42 5.97 12.31
N GLU A 109 -13.47 6.74 12.52
CA GLU A 109 -14.79 6.42 11.98
C GLU A 109 -14.76 6.40 10.44
N THR A 110 -14.04 7.34 9.83
CA THR A 110 -13.85 7.38 8.36
C THR A 110 -13.06 6.15 7.88
N VAL A 111 -11.99 5.76 8.59
CA VAL A 111 -11.24 4.52 8.31
C VAL A 111 -12.16 3.32 8.37
N ASN A 112 -12.92 3.16 9.47
CA ASN A 112 -13.84 2.04 9.66
C ASN A 112 -14.90 2.00 8.55
N ARG A 113 -15.48 3.14 8.16
CA ARG A 113 -16.45 3.22 7.06
C ARG A 113 -15.84 2.75 5.75
N ILE A 114 -14.63 3.19 5.42
CA ILE A 114 -13.91 2.76 4.19
C ILE A 114 -13.61 1.26 4.25
N CYS A 115 -13.12 0.76 5.37
CA CYS A 115 -12.82 -0.65 5.55
C CYS A 115 -14.08 -1.52 5.47
N THR A 116 -15.17 -1.12 6.14
CA THR A 116 -16.44 -1.85 6.11
C THR A 116 -17.02 -1.90 4.70
N SER A 117 -17.01 -0.78 3.97
CA SER A 117 -17.49 -0.74 2.59
C SER A 117 -16.70 -1.66 1.64
N ARG A 118 -15.46 -1.99 1.98
CA ARG A 118 -14.64 -2.95 1.21
C ARG A 118 -14.80 -4.38 1.72
N ALA A 119 -15.01 -4.57 3.02
CA ALA A 119 -15.19 -5.90 3.64
C ALA A 119 -16.55 -6.53 3.34
N THR A 120 -17.58 -5.73 3.04
CA THR A 120 -18.92 -6.22 2.66
C THR A 120 -19.00 -6.85 1.27
N LEU A 121 -17.90 -6.84 0.50
CA LEU A 121 -17.80 -7.52 -0.80
C LEU A 121 -17.62 -9.03 -0.61
N VAL A 122 -18.66 -9.70 -0.06
CA VAL A 122 -18.62 -11.14 0.29
C VAL A 122 -19.32 -12.02 -0.76
N SER A 123 -20.06 -11.41 -1.70
CA SER A 123 -20.70 -12.17 -2.79
C SER A 123 -19.68 -12.63 -3.84
N PHE A 124 -19.95 -13.77 -4.49
CA PHE A 124 -19.05 -14.29 -5.54
C PHE A 124 -18.89 -13.32 -6.71
N ASP A 125 -19.96 -12.62 -7.09
CA ASP A 125 -19.94 -11.61 -8.16
C ASP A 125 -19.09 -10.40 -7.76
N ASP A 126 -19.15 -9.97 -6.50
CA ASP A 126 -18.31 -8.92 -5.95
C ASP A 126 -16.83 -9.33 -5.92
N PHE A 127 -16.54 -10.60 -5.60
CA PHE A 127 -15.18 -11.15 -5.63
C PHE A 127 -14.56 -11.10 -7.03
N LEU A 128 -15.33 -11.47 -8.07
CA LEU A 128 -14.90 -11.34 -9.47
C LEU A 128 -14.65 -9.87 -9.84
N ALA A 129 -15.54 -8.96 -9.43
CA ALA A 129 -15.37 -7.53 -9.66
C ALA A 129 -14.08 -6.99 -9.01
N VAL A 130 -13.78 -7.42 -7.78
CA VAL A 130 -12.53 -7.05 -7.07
C VAL A 130 -11.30 -7.58 -7.79
N ILE A 131 -11.33 -8.83 -8.30
CA ILE A 131 -10.21 -9.38 -9.08
C ILE A 131 -9.97 -8.56 -10.34
N VAL A 132 -11.03 -8.26 -11.10
CA VAL A 132 -10.92 -7.46 -12.33
C VAL A 132 -10.38 -6.06 -12.03
N GLN A 133 -10.93 -5.38 -11.01
CA GLN A 133 -10.45 -4.06 -10.59
C GLN A 133 -8.99 -4.08 -10.13
N SER A 134 -8.60 -5.11 -9.36
CA SER A 134 -7.22 -5.26 -8.88
C SER A 134 -6.26 -5.51 -10.03
N THR A 135 -6.68 -6.29 -11.03
CA THR A 135 -5.89 -6.54 -12.24
C THR A 135 -5.70 -5.26 -13.05
N LEU A 136 -6.78 -4.47 -13.22
CA LEU A 136 -6.70 -3.19 -13.93
C LEU A 136 -5.86 -2.15 -13.17
N CYS A 137 -5.84 -2.18 -11.84
CA CYS A 137 -4.96 -1.32 -11.05
C CYS A 137 -3.48 -1.72 -11.13
N GLY A 138 -3.19 -2.98 -11.48
CA GLY A 138 -1.82 -3.52 -11.59
C GLY A 138 -1.20 -3.36 -12.98
N VAL A 139 -1.97 -2.94 -13.97
CA VAL A 139 -1.54 -2.65 -15.35
C VAL A 139 -1.26 -1.17 -15.50
#